data_d39417fe0c207f2fee1cb6bd93eced6f
#
_entry.id   d39417fe0c207f2fee1cb6bd93eced6f
#
_cell.length_a   1.000
_cell.length_b   1.000
_cell.length_c   1.000
_cell.angle_alpha   90.00
_cell.angle_beta   90.00
_cell.angle_gamma   90.00
#
_symmetry.space_group_name_H-M   'P 1'
#
loop_
_entity.id
_entity.type
_entity.pdbx_description
1 polymer ?
#
loop_
_entity_poly.entity_id
_entity_poly.type
_entity_poly.pdbx_seq_one_letter_code
_entity_poly.pdbx_strand_id
1 'polypeptide(L)'
;NPQLHNLYQAYRSMYEAVGVKNINAILPAPLKPIPMDPALEHIVAMSNKPFQAFGGQDHKAHIDAHLNFMSLNMVQNNPQVMVAIQKNILEHISFMAQEQVQLEFVKELQELQTIQQQMGPAMQNPKAMQQNPQAMQAQQRIQQLTNQIEARKAVLIAELTADYAKEENEITGGYGGDPLMKLKGRELDLRAMDNERKKDYDEDRIGLDTMKVMVGDQQHDEKLEQNE
;
A
#
# COMPACT_ATOMS: atom_id res chain seq x y z
N ASN A 1 7.55 10.38 21.03
CA ASN A 1 7.78 9.80 19.70
C ASN A 1 7.46 8.31 19.74
N PRO A 2 6.31 7.85 19.21
CA PRO A 2 5.87 6.46 19.32
C PRO A 2 6.82 5.47 18.64
N GLN A 3 7.72 5.93 17.76
CA GLN A 3 8.71 5.10 17.09
C GLN A 3 9.94 4.77 17.95
N LEU A 4 10.18 5.51 19.03
CA LEU A 4 11.31 5.31 19.94
C LEU A 4 11.06 4.27 21.04
N HIS A 5 9.79 3.92 21.29
CA HIS A 5 9.42 3.02 22.37
C HIS A 5 8.57 1.86 21.87
N ASN A 6 8.94 0.65 22.26
CA ASN A 6 8.07 -0.51 22.12
C ASN A 6 6.96 -0.42 23.19
N LEU A 7 5.83 0.19 22.83
CA LEU A 7 4.70 0.42 23.75
C LEU A 7 4.15 -0.90 24.33
N TYR A 8 4.13 -1.98 23.56
CA TYR A 8 3.71 -3.29 24.05
C TYR A 8 4.60 -3.75 25.22
N GLN A 9 5.92 -3.66 25.05
CA GLN A 9 6.86 -4.04 26.11
C GLN A 9 6.77 -3.10 27.32
N ALA A 10 6.59 -1.81 27.09
CA ALA A 10 6.42 -0.83 28.16
C ALA A 10 5.16 -1.15 29.01
N TYR A 11 4.01 -1.35 28.36
CA TYR A 11 2.79 -1.71 29.07
C TYR A 11 2.91 -3.07 29.76
N ARG A 12 3.53 -4.06 29.12
CA ARG A 12 3.77 -5.36 29.72
C ARG A 12 4.60 -5.25 30.99
N SER A 13 5.70 -4.51 30.95
CA SER A 13 6.55 -4.28 32.14
C SER A 13 5.80 -3.52 33.25
N MET A 14 4.92 -2.59 32.90
CA MET A 14 4.07 -1.90 33.87
C MET A 14 3.10 -2.88 34.56
N TYR A 15 2.44 -3.75 33.81
CA TYR A 15 1.53 -4.76 34.37
C TYR A 15 2.26 -5.78 35.25
N GLU A 16 3.47 -6.18 34.83
CA GLU A 16 4.34 -7.07 35.61
C GLU A 16 4.74 -6.42 36.95
N ALA A 17 5.14 -5.14 36.93
CA ALA A 17 5.54 -4.38 38.11
C ALA A 17 4.39 -4.19 39.12
N VAL A 18 3.16 -4.06 38.65
CA VAL A 18 1.95 -3.94 39.49
C VAL A 18 1.39 -5.30 39.93
N GLY A 19 1.98 -6.40 39.48
CA GLY A 19 1.58 -7.76 39.87
C GLY A 19 0.26 -8.23 39.23
N VAL A 20 -0.09 -7.72 38.06
CA VAL A 20 -1.29 -8.12 37.32
C VAL A 20 -1.17 -9.59 36.91
N LYS A 21 -2.15 -10.41 37.29
CA LYS A 21 -2.23 -11.81 36.84
C LYS A 21 -2.85 -11.89 35.47
N ASN A 22 -2.35 -12.82 34.63
CA ASN A 22 -2.89 -13.10 33.28
C ASN A 22 -2.75 -11.91 32.30
N ILE A 23 -1.57 -11.32 32.26
CA ILE A 23 -1.26 -10.16 31.40
C ILE A 23 -1.58 -10.44 29.93
N ASN A 24 -1.37 -11.65 29.43
CA ASN A 24 -1.63 -12.02 28.03
C ASN A 24 -3.11 -11.93 27.63
N ALA A 25 -4.04 -12.03 28.58
CA ALA A 25 -5.46 -11.83 28.32
C ALA A 25 -5.85 -10.36 28.21
N ILE A 26 -5.13 -9.48 28.93
CA ILE A 26 -5.39 -8.03 28.97
C ILE A 26 -4.62 -7.32 27.85
N LEU A 27 -3.38 -7.75 27.61
CA LEU A 27 -2.47 -7.22 26.63
C LEU A 27 -2.00 -8.37 25.71
N PRO A 28 -2.81 -8.77 24.73
CA PRO A 28 -2.40 -9.81 23.78
C PRO A 28 -1.19 -9.32 22.98
N ALA A 29 -0.25 -10.23 22.71
CA ALA A 29 0.92 -9.92 21.91
C ALA A 29 0.48 -9.43 20.50
N PRO A 30 1.15 -8.40 19.96
CA PRO A 30 0.90 -7.97 18.58
C PRO A 30 1.08 -9.15 17.63
N LEU A 31 0.13 -9.32 16.71
CA LEU A 31 0.27 -10.32 15.65
C LEU A 31 1.49 -9.95 14.80
N LYS A 32 2.46 -10.87 14.74
CA LYS A 32 3.61 -10.73 13.85
C LYS A 32 3.21 -11.31 12.49
N PRO A 33 3.36 -10.56 11.40
CA PRO A 33 3.18 -11.12 10.08
C PRO A 33 4.14 -12.29 9.87
N ILE A 34 3.67 -13.31 9.18
CA ILE A 34 4.44 -14.49 8.77
C ILE A 34 4.38 -14.61 7.25
N PRO A 35 5.37 -15.23 6.59
CA PRO A 35 5.28 -15.53 5.17
C PRO A 35 4.02 -16.35 4.87
N MET A 36 3.26 -15.93 3.87
CA MET A 36 2.00 -16.55 3.47
C MET A 36 1.96 -16.71 1.95
N ASP A 37 1.07 -17.57 1.49
CA ASP A 37 0.67 -17.64 0.10
C ASP A 37 -0.19 -16.41 -0.28
N PRO A 38 -0.13 -15.90 -1.53
CA PRO A 38 -0.90 -14.73 -1.96
C PRO A 38 -2.40 -14.83 -1.67
N ALA A 39 -2.99 -16.03 -1.80
CA ALA A 39 -4.41 -16.23 -1.53
C ALA A 39 -4.75 -16.01 -0.05
N LEU A 40 -3.87 -16.42 0.87
CA LEU A 40 -4.03 -16.14 2.30
C LEU A 40 -3.83 -14.67 2.62
N GLU A 41 -2.90 -14.00 1.95
CA GLU A 41 -2.69 -12.55 2.08
C GLU A 41 -3.94 -11.77 1.65
N HIS A 42 -4.64 -12.21 0.59
CA HIS A 42 -5.92 -11.63 0.19
C HIS A 42 -6.99 -11.74 1.28
N ILE A 43 -7.10 -12.91 1.93
CA ILE A 43 -8.05 -13.12 3.05
C ILE A 43 -7.69 -12.22 4.24
N VAL A 44 -6.41 -12.09 4.54
CA VAL A 44 -5.90 -11.23 5.62
C VAL A 44 -6.18 -9.77 5.31
N ALA A 45 -5.94 -9.32 4.06
CA ALA A 45 -6.25 -7.98 3.59
C ALA A 45 -7.75 -7.66 3.70
N MET A 46 -8.62 -8.57 3.26
CA MET A 46 -10.08 -8.42 3.38
C MET A 46 -10.55 -8.36 4.84
N SER A 47 -9.78 -8.95 5.76
CA SER A 47 -10.03 -8.91 7.21
C SER A 47 -9.40 -7.69 7.90
N ASN A 48 -8.80 -6.76 7.16
CA ASN A 48 -8.05 -5.60 7.67
C ASN A 48 -6.95 -5.97 8.68
N LYS A 49 -6.33 -7.13 8.52
CA LYS A 49 -5.21 -7.59 9.34
C LYS A 49 -3.88 -7.24 8.67
N PRO A 50 -2.81 -7.02 9.46
CA PRO A 50 -1.49 -6.73 8.89
C PRO A 50 -0.89 -7.99 8.23
N PHE A 51 -0.29 -7.78 7.07
CA PHE A 51 0.56 -8.72 6.35
C PHE A 51 1.69 -7.96 5.68
N GLN A 52 2.73 -8.64 5.26
CA GLN A 52 3.90 -8.04 4.61
C GLN A 52 4.63 -9.05 3.76
N ALA A 53 5.41 -8.58 2.79
CA ALA A 53 6.32 -9.40 2.01
C ALA A 53 7.55 -9.83 2.83
N PHE A 54 8.17 -10.94 2.45
CA PHE A 54 9.38 -11.50 3.06
C PHE A 54 10.38 -11.89 1.98
N GLY A 55 11.67 -11.74 2.26
CA GLY A 55 12.73 -12.22 1.37
C GLY A 55 12.61 -13.74 1.10
N GLY A 56 12.91 -14.13 -0.14
CA GLY A 56 12.86 -15.53 -0.56
C GLY A 56 11.48 -16.06 -0.95
N GLN A 57 10.43 -15.22 -0.97
CA GLN A 57 9.15 -15.57 -1.60
C GLN A 57 9.28 -15.44 -3.13
N ASP A 58 8.40 -16.09 -3.87
CA ASP A 58 8.24 -15.82 -5.31
C ASP A 58 7.53 -14.47 -5.51
N HIS A 59 8.32 -13.40 -5.44
CA HIS A 59 7.81 -12.03 -5.48
C HIS A 59 7.00 -11.74 -6.73
N LYS A 60 7.43 -12.27 -7.88
CA LYS A 60 6.71 -12.07 -9.13
C LYS A 60 5.33 -12.74 -9.09
N ALA A 61 5.27 -13.99 -8.67
CA ALA A 61 3.99 -14.71 -8.56
C ALA A 61 3.03 -14.03 -7.56
N HIS A 62 3.55 -13.46 -6.46
CA HIS A 62 2.74 -12.68 -5.51
C HIS A 62 2.17 -11.43 -6.18
N ILE A 63 3.00 -10.66 -6.90
CA ILE A 63 2.55 -9.44 -7.58
C ILE A 63 1.49 -9.77 -8.62
N ASP A 64 1.71 -10.77 -9.46
CA ASP A 64 0.74 -11.20 -10.48
C ASP A 64 -0.60 -11.61 -9.83
N ALA A 65 -0.56 -12.35 -8.73
CA ALA A 65 -1.75 -12.74 -7.99
C ALA A 65 -2.47 -11.52 -7.37
N HIS A 66 -1.71 -10.56 -6.81
CA HIS A 66 -2.26 -9.33 -6.25
C HIS A 66 -2.92 -8.44 -7.31
N LEU A 67 -2.30 -8.27 -8.48
CA LEU A 67 -2.88 -7.53 -9.61
C LEU A 67 -4.20 -8.15 -10.06
N ASN A 68 -4.24 -9.48 -10.22
CA ASN A 68 -5.46 -10.20 -10.55
C ASN A 68 -6.54 -10.03 -9.48
N PHE A 69 -6.18 -10.05 -8.20
CA PHE A 69 -7.12 -9.83 -7.10
C PHE A 69 -7.66 -8.40 -7.10
N MET A 70 -6.83 -7.40 -7.39
CA MET A 70 -7.23 -6.00 -7.50
C MET A 70 -8.20 -5.74 -8.65
N SER A 71 -8.25 -6.58 -9.68
CA SER A 71 -9.20 -6.49 -10.79
C SER A 71 -10.64 -6.83 -10.39
N LEU A 72 -10.85 -7.50 -9.26
CA LEU A 72 -12.17 -7.91 -8.81
C LEU A 72 -12.97 -6.70 -8.32
N ASN A 73 -14.22 -6.56 -8.78
CA ASN A 73 -15.11 -5.46 -8.39
C ASN A 73 -15.25 -5.28 -6.88
N MET A 74 -15.27 -6.39 -6.11
CA MET A 74 -15.35 -6.35 -4.66
C MET A 74 -14.14 -5.70 -4.00
N VAL A 75 -12.96 -5.84 -4.62
CA VAL A 75 -11.71 -5.24 -4.13
C VAL A 75 -11.62 -3.79 -4.58
N GLN A 76 -11.98 -3.50 -5.84
CA GLN A 76 -12.01 -2.14 -6.38
C GLN A 76 -12.93 -1.21 -5.59
N ASN A 77 -14.03 -1.74 -5.04
CA ASN A 77 -14.96 -1.00 -4.19
C ASN A 77 -14.54 -0.93 -2.72
N ASN A 78 -13.36 -1.48 -2.36
CA ASN A 78 -12.82 -1.43 -1.01
C ASN A 78 -11.45 -0.72 -0.98
N PRO A 79 -11.43 0.61 -0.77
CA PRO A 79 -10.19 1.39 -0.79
C PRO A 79 -9.13 0.92 0.20
N GLN A 80 -9.54 0.41 1.37
CA GLN A 80 -8.61 -0.05 2.40
C GLN A 80 -7.86 -1.30 1.95
N VAL A 81 -8.56 -2.25 1.33
CA VAL A 81 -7.96 -3.45 0.77
C VAL A 81 -7.05 -3.09 -0.40
N MET A 82 -7.50 -2.20 -1.29
CA MET A 82 -6.68 -1.72 -2.41
C MET A 82 -5.34 -1.15 -1.94
N VAL A 83 -5.37 -0.23 -0.97
CA VAL A 83 -4.15 0.38 -0.41
C VAL A 83 -3.25 -0.67 0.27
N ALA A 84 -3.82 -1.63 1.00
CA ALA A 84 -3.07 -2.68 1.66
C ALA A 84 -2.35 -3.59 0.64
N ILE A 85 -3.03 -3.99 -0.43
CA ILE A 85 -2.45 -4.81 -1.51
C ILE A 85 -1.39 -4.02 -2.30
N GLN A 86 -1.66 -2.76 -2.65
CA GLN A 86 -0.68 -1.91 -3.35
C GLN A 86 0.60 -1.74 -2.52
N LYS A 87 0.47 -1.52 -1.21
CA LYS A 87 1.62 -1.45 -0.31
C LYS A 87 2.42 -2.75 -0.33
N ASN A 88 1.76 -3.89 -0.29
CA ASN A 88 2.43 -5.19 -0.32
C ASN A 88 3.13 -5.45 -1.66
N ILE A 89 2.53 -5.05 -2.79
CA ILE A 89 3.20 -5.09 -4.10
C ILE A 89 4.50 -4.28 -4.07
N LEU A 90 4.52 -3.08 -3.50
CA LEU A 90 5.73 -2.27 -3.38
C LEU A 90 6.79 -2.92 -2.48
N GLU A 91 6.38 -3.64 -1.44
CA GLU A 91 7.29 -4.44 -0.61
C GLU A 91 7.93 -5.57 -1.43
N HIS A 92 7.15 -6.31 -2.22
CA HIS A 92 7.66 -7.35 -3.13
C HIS A 92 8.61 -6.78 -4.18
N ILE A 93 8.28 -5.64 -4.81
CA ILE A 93 9.17 -4.94 -5.75
C ILE A 93 10.51 -4.58 -5.08
N SER A 94 10.47 -4.11 -3.83
CA SER A 94 11.69 -3.79 -3.08
C SER A 94 12.57 -5.01 -2.84
N PHE A 95 11.99 -6.18 -2.54
CA PHE A 95 12.73 -7.43 -2.41
C PHE A 95 13.28 -7.92 -3.76
N MET A 96 12.49 -7.87 -4.84
CA MET A 96 12.97 -8.21 -6.18
C MET A 96 14.17 -7.35 -6.59
N ALA A 97 14.10 -6.04 -6.37
CA ALA A 97 15.19 -5.14 -6.67
C ALA A 97 16.45 -5.47 -5.82
N GLN A 98 16.24 -5.80 -4.55
CA GLN A 98 17.33 -6.20 -3.66
C GLN A 98 18.00 -7.52 -4.11
N GLU A 99 17.22 -8.51 -4.47
CA GLU A 99 17.73 -9.80 -4.96
C GLU A 99 18.47 -9.64 -6.28
N GLN A 100 17.95 -8.83 -7.21
CA GLN A 100 18.61 -8.54 -8.46
C GLN A 100 19.94 -7.79 -8.25
N VAL A 101 19.97 -6.79 -7.38
CA VAL A 101 21.21 -6.08 -7.02
C VAL A 101 22.23 -7.03 -6.37
N GLN A 102 21.78 -7.95 -5.53
CA GLN A 102 22.69 -8.96 -4.94
C GLN A 102 23.33 -9.84 -6.01
N LEU A 103 22.61 -10.15 -7.08
CA LEU A 103 23.14 -10.92 -8.21
C LEU A 103 24.08 -10.08 -9.08
N GLU A 104 23.73 -8.82 -9.36
CA GLU A 104 24.52 -7.91 -10.18
C GLU A 104 25.86 -7.52 -9.50
N PHE A 105 25.85 -7.34 -8.17
CA PHE A 105 26.98 -6.80 -7.38
C PHE A 105 27.65 -7.85 -6.48
N VAL A 106 27.64 -9.12 -6.87
CA VAL A 106 28.25 -10.20 -6.07
C VAL A 106 29.71 -9.92 -5.69
N LYS A 107 30.51 -9.41 -6.65
CA LYS A 107 31.94 -9.13 -6.44
C LYS A 107 32.13 -7.95 -5.47
N GLU A 108 31.37 -6.90 -5.65
CA GLU A 108 31.39 -5.70 -4.82
C GLU A 108 30.94 -6.00 -3.38
N LEU A 109 29.93 -6.86 -3.23
CA LEU A 109 29.49 -7.34 -1.92
C LEU A 109 30.52 -8.20 -1.22
N GLN A 110 31.24 -9.05 -1.96
CA GLN A 110 32.37 -9.81 -1.42
C GLN A 110 33.55 -8.89 -1.04
N GLU A 111 33.85 -7.88 -1.86
CA GLU A 111 34.85 -6.85 -1.53
C GLU A 111 34.48 -6.13 -0.24
N LEU A 112 33.19 -5.66 -0.11
CA LEU A 112 32.73 -5.03 1.12
C LEU A 112 32.89 -5.91 2.35
N GLN A 113 32.50 -7.18 2.25
CA GLN A 113 32.67 -8.13 3.34
C GLN A 113 34.11 -8.33 3.73
N THR A 114 35.04 -8.42 2.75
CA THR A 114 36.46 -8.57 2.98
C THR A 114 37.06 -7.35 3.68
N ILE A 115 36.68 -6.14 3.22
CA ILE A 115 37.17 -4.90 3.84
C ILE A 115 36.62 -4.79 5.28
N GLN A 116 35.37 -5.13 5.53
CA GLN A 116 34.78 -5.11 6.87
C GLN A 116 35.47 -6.10 7.82
N GLN A 117 35.79 -7.31 7.34
CA GLN A 117 36.49 -8.30 8.15
C GLN A 117 37.93 -7.88 8.49
N GLN A 118 38.66 -7.32 7.52
CA GLN A 118 40.07 -6.95 7.71
C GLN A 118 40.23 -5.64 8.50
N MET A 119 39.39 -4.67 8.26
CA MET A 119 39.54 -3.31 8.77
C MET A 119 38.51 -2.91 9.83
N GLY A 120 37.48 -3.76 10.07
CA GLY A 120 36.39 -3.46 11.01
C GLY A 120 36.89 -3.03 12.40
N PRO A 121 37.81 -3.73 13.04
CA PRO A 121 38.33 -3.33 14.35
C PRO A 121 39.06 -1.97 14.34
N ALA A 122 39.79 -1.64 13.26
CA ALA A 122 40.45 -0.35 13.10
C ALA A 122 39.47 0.81 12.86
N MET A 123 38.34 0.54 12.18
CA MET A 123 37.30 1.54 11.90
C MET A 123 36.45 1.89 13.13
N GLN A 124 36.36 1.00 14.11
CA GLN A 124 35.59 1.25 15.34
C GLN A 124 36.32 2.22 16.30
N ASN A 125 37.62 2.47 16.12
CA ASN A 125 38.37 3.39 16.95
C ASN A 125 38.73 4.68 16.18
N PRO A 126 38.08 5.82 16.48
CA PRO A 126 38.30 7.08 15.75
C PRO A 126 39.74 7.58 15.76
N LYS A 127 40.50 7.30 16.83
CA LYS A 127 41.92 7.69 16.93
C LYS A 127 42.82 6.80 16.07
N ALA A 128 42.58 5.49 16.05
CA ALA A 128 43.28 4.56 15.20
C ALA A 128 43.02 4.82 13.72
N MET A 129 41.79 5.22 13.38
CA MET A 129 41.35 5.55 12.03
C MET A 129 42.09 6.79 11.47
N GLN A 130 42.22 7.87 12.26
CA GLN A 130 42.96 9.08 11.85
C GLN A 130 44.46 8.85 11.62
N GLN A 131 45.02 7.87 12.28
CA GLN A 131 46.44 7.52 12.19
C GLN A 131 46.77 6.44 11.14
N ASN A 132 45.73 5.82 10.57
CA ASN A 132 45.87 4.74 9.60
C ASN A 132 45.32 5.13 8.21
N PRO A 133 46.15 5.53 7.25
CA PRO A 133 45.73 5.89 5.90
C PRO A 133 44.96 4.78 5.18
N GLN A 134 45.30 3.51 5.45
CA GLN A 134 44.61 2.37 4.85
C GLN A 134 43.18 2.24 5.37
N ALA A 135 42.91 2.54 6.65
CA ALA A 135 41.59 2.54 7.22
C ALA A 135 40.71 3.64 6.60
N MET A 136 41.30 4.82 6.34
CA MET A 136 40.58 5.92 5.64
C MET A 136 40.22 5.55 4.19
N GLN A 137 41.14 4.95 3.45
CA GLN A 137 40.89 4.47 2.09
C GLN A 137 39.82 3.37 2.07
N ALA A 138 39.88 2.44 3.00
CA ALA A 138 38.90 1.37 3.15
C ALA A 138 37.50 1.94 3.42
N GLN A 139 37.37 2.94 4.29
CA GLN A 139 36.10 3.60 4.56
C GLN A 139 35.54 4.33 3.33
N GLN A 140 36.39 5.05 2.59
CA GLN A 140 35.97 5.69 1.34
C GLN A 140 35.48 4.67 0.31
N ARG A 141 36.20 3.53 0.21
CA ARG A 141 35.82 2.45 -0.71
C ARG A 141 34.47 1.82 -0.32
N ILE A 142 34.27 1.54 0.96
CA ILE A 142 32.98 1.05 1.48
C ILE A 142 31.85 2.03 1.08
N GLN A 143 32.05 3.32 1.32
CA GLN A 143 31.05 4.33 1.02
C GLN A 143 30.74 4.42 -0.49
N GLN A 144 31.76 4.35 -1.34
CA GLN A 144 31.57 4.33 -2.79
C GLN A 144 30.75 3.12 -3.24
N LEU A 145 31.13 1.92 -2.82
CA LEU A 145 30.45 0.68 -3.19
C LEU A 145 29.00 0.68 -2.66
N THR A 146 28.82 1.08 -1.42
CA THR A 146 27.46 1.18 -0.83
C THR A 146 26.58 2.17 -1.62
N ASN A 147 27.12 3.33 -1.96
CA ASN A 147 26.36 4.32 -2.75
C ASN A 147 26.01 3.79 -4.16
N GLN A 148 26.91 3.07 -4.81
CA GLN A 148 26.66 2.44 -6.12
C GLN A 148 25.54 1.39 -6.03
N ILE A 149 25.60 0.52 -5.04
CA ILE A 149 24.60 -0.52 -4.77
C ILE A 149 23.24 0.10 -4.48
N GLU A 150 23.18 1.08 -3.58
CA GLU A 150 21.93 1.76 -3.23
C GLU A 150 21.33 2.57 -4.41
N ALA A 151 22.18 3.23 -5.19
CA ALA A 151 21.75 3.94 -6.39
C ALA A 151 21.14 2.98 -7.42
N ARG A 152 21.78 1.84 -7.67
CA ARG A 152 21.25 0.82 -8.60
C ARG A 152 19.94 0.23 -8.09
N LYS A 153 19.86 -0.06 -6.78
CA LYS A 153 18.63 -0.53 -6.14
C LYS A 153 17.48 0.47 -6.32
N ALA A 154 17.73 1.75 -6.11
CA ALA A 154 16.72 2.79 -6.30
C ALA A 154 16.24 2.87 -7.75
N VAL A 155 17.13 2.75 -8.73
CA VAL A 155 16.79 2.71 -10.16
C VAL A 155 15.92 1.49 -10.47
N LEU A 156 16.31 0.30 -10.00
CA LEU A 156 15.53 -0.92 -10.22
C LEU A 156 14.13 -0.84 -9.60
N ILE A 157 14.01 -0.31 -8.38
CA ILE A 157 12.70 -0.09 -7.76
C ILE A 157 11.85 0.83 -8.63
N ALA A 158 12.42 1.92 -9.15
CA ALA A 158 11.69 2.85 -10.00
C ALA A 158 11.25 2.21 -11.33
N GLU A 159 12.15 1.45 -11.99
CA GLU A 159 11.87 0.71 -13.23
C GLU A 159 10.74 -0.30 -13.01
N LEU A 160 10.88 -1.19 -12.02
CA LEU A 160 9.89 -2.20 -11.68
C LEU A 160 8.53 -1.57 -11.30
N THR A 161 8.55 -0.52 -10.47
CA THR A 161 7.32 0.19 -10.08
C THR A 161 6.60 0.80 -11.29
N ALA A 162 7.34 1.36 -12.25
CA ALA A 162 6.77 1.91 -13.46
C ALA A 162 6.14 0.82 -14.36
N ASP A 163 6.78 -0.34 -14.45
CA ASP A 163 6.26 -1.47 -15.23
C ASP A 163 4.97 -2.04 -14.60
N TYR A 164 4.96 -2.26 -13.29
CA TYR A 164 3.75 -2.71 -12.58
C TYR A 164 2.63 -1.67 -12.57
N ALA A 165 2.95 -0.38 -12.55
CA ALA A 165 1.92 0.66 -12.67
C ALA A 165 1.23 0.64 -14.04
N LYS A 166 1.94 0.30 -15.12
CA LYS A 166 1.33 0.10 -16.45
C LYS A 166 0.41 -1.12 -16.44
N GLU A 167 0.89 -2.24 -15.91
CA GLU A 167 0.13 -3.48 -15.83
C GLU A 167 -1.12 -3.32 -14.95
N GLU A 168 -0.99 -2.65 -13.80
CA GLU A 168 -2.12 -2.29 -12.95
C GLU A 168 -3.17 -1.46 -13.72
N ASN A 169 -2.73 -0.48 -14.52
CA ASN A 169 -3.62 0.34 -15.35
C ASN A 169 -4.40 -0.48 -16.37
N GLU A 170 -3.74 -1.42 -17.03
CA GLU A 170 -4.36 -2.30 -18.02
C GLU A 170 -5.41 -3.21 -17.37
N ILE A 171 -5.11 -3.77 -16.20
CA ILE A 171 -5.97 -4.70 -15.48
C ILE A 171 -7.15 -3.99 -14.81
N THR A 172 -6.95 -2.80 -14.25
CA THR A 172 -7.98 -2.07 -13.48
C THR A 172 -8.77 -1.05 -14.28
N GLY A 173 -8.53 -0.96 -15.61
CA GLY A 173 -9.31 -0.09 -16.50
C GLY A 173 -8.93 1.39 -16.44
N GLY A 174 -7.67 1.71 -16.18
CA GLY A 174 -7.15 3.08 -16.41
C GLY A 174 -7.22 4.03 -15.21
N TYR A 175 -7.51 3.54 -14.03
CA TYR A 175 -7.33 4.33 -12.79
C TYR A 175 -5.89 4.28 -12.25
N GLY A 176 -4.90 4.05 -13.13
CA GLY A 176 -3.49 3.94 -12.80
C GLY A 176 -2.87 5.26 -12.35
N GLY A 177 -2.08 5.19 -11.30
CA GLY A 177 -1.40 6.33 -10.70
C GLY A 177 -1.58 6.35 -9.19
N ASP A 178 -1.39 7.50 -8.60
CA ASP A 178 -1.52 7.78 -7.18
C ASP A 178 -2.84 7.22 -6.61
N PRO A 179 -2.82 6.38 -5.55
CA PRO A 179 -4.02 5.89 -4.85
C PRO A 179 -4.98 7.00 -4.45
N LEU A 180 -4.47 8.20 -4.17
CA LEU A 180 -5.23 9.41 -3.87
C LEU A 180 -5.99 9.91 -5.10
N MET A 181 -5.42 9.81 -6.28
CA MET A 181 -6.09 10.18 -7.55
C MET A 181 -7.17 9.18 -7.91
N LYS A 182 -6.98 7.87 -7.64
CA LYS A 182 -8.00 6.83 -7.78
C LYS A 182 -9.20 7.07 -6.85
N LEU A 183 -8.95 7.40 -5.59
CA LEU A 183 -10.01 7.75 -4.63
C LEU A 183 -10.79 8.99 -5.08
N LYS A 184 -10.07 10.00 -5.56
CA LYS A 184 -10.67 11.25 -6.05
C LYS A 184 -11.45 11.06 -7.35
N GLY A 185 -10.97 10.22 -8.26
CA GLY A 185 -11.68 9.82 -9.48
C GLY A 185 -12.99 9.10 -9.15
N ARG A 186 -12.96 8.10 -8.27
CA ARG A 186 -14.18 7.39 -7.83
C ARG A 186 -15.17 8.28 -7.09
N GLU A 187 -14.68 9.23 -6.27
CA GLU A 187 -15.55 10.21 -5.62
C GLU A 187 -16.27 11.10 -6.63
N LEU A 188 -15.56 11.50 -7.70
CA LEU A 188 -16.15 12.27 -8.79
C LEU A 188 -17.17 11.45 -9.59
N ASP A 189 -16.87 10.18 -9.88
CA ASP A 189 -17.80 9.27 -10.57
C ASP A 189 -19.06 9.02 -9.75
N LEU A 190 -18.92 8.78 -8.44
CA LEU A 190 -20.08 8.63 -7.55
C LEU A 190 -20.94 9.90 -7.48
N ARG A 191 -20.31 11.08 -7.45
CA ARG A 191 -21.01 12.36 -7.49
C ARG A 191 -21.70 12.59 -8.83
N ALA A 192 -21.10 12.17 -9.94
CA ALA A 192 -21.72 12.24 -11.26
C ALA A 192 -22.95 11.35 -11.33
N MET A 193 -22.87 10.09 -10.87
CA MET A 193 -24.00 9.16 -10.80
C MET A 193 -25.12 9.65 -9.87
N ASP A 194 -24.79 10.27 -8.74
CA ASP A 194 -25.78 10.86 -7.84
C ASP A 194 -26.46 12.09 -8.46
N ASN A 195 -25.74 12.87 -9.24
CA ASN A 195 -26.29 14.01 -9.98
C ASN A 195 -27.21 13.57 -11.12
N GLU A 196 -26.86 12.50 -11.84
CA GLU A 196 -27.73 11.91 -12.87
C GLU A 196 -29.03 11.38 -12.22
N ARG A 197 -28.91 10.62 -11.14
CA ARG A 197 -30.08 10.10 -10.40
C ARG A 197 -30.99 11.20 -9.86
N LYS A 198 -30.42 12.33 -9.43
CA LYS A 198 -31.20 13.51 -9.02
C LYS A 198 -31.93 14.17 -10.18
N LYS A 199 -31.28 14.26 -11.36
CA LYS A 199 -31.93 14.80 -12.57
C LYS A 199 -33.07 13.93 -13.00
N ASP A 200 -32.90 12.62 -13.07
CA ASP A 200 -33.97 11.67 -13.41
C ASP A 200 -35.15 11.81 -12.43
N TYR A 201 -34.87 11.91 -11.12
CA TYR A 201 -35.95 12.12 -10.12
C TYR A 201 -36.67 13.46 -10.25
N ASP A 202 -35.93 14.53 -10.57
CA ASP A 202 -36.52 15.85 -10.77
C ASP A 202 -37.32 15.90 -12.08
N GLU A 203 -36.92 15.23 -13.16
CA GLU A 203 -37.64 15.10 -14.41
C GLU A 203 -38.95 14.29 -14.22
N ASP A 204 -38.87 13.16 -13.51
CA ASP A 204 -40.05 12.35 -13.15
C ASP A 204 -41.06 13.14 -12.29
N ARG A 205 -40.55 13.95 -11.35
CA ARG A 205 -41.39 14.80 -10.51
C ARG A 205 -42.10 15.90 -11.30
N ILE A 206 -41.36 16.56 -12.21
CA ILE A 206 -41.92 17.57 -13.11
C ILE A 206 -42.97 16.93 -14.02
N GLY A 207 -42.73 15.73 -14.56
CA GLY A 207 -43.69 14.98 -15.36
C GLY A 207 -44.96 14.66 -14.59
N LEU A 208 -44.84 14.21 -13.35
CA LEU A 208 -46.00 13.93 -12.47
C LEU A 208 -46.79 15.20 -12.10
N ASP A 209 -46.12 16.29 -11.82
CA ASP A 209 -46.78 17.57 -11.50
C ASP A 209 -47.48 18.16 -12.73
N THR A 210 -46.89 18.02 -13.93
CA THR A 210 -47.52 18.40 -15.20
C THR A 210 -48.77 17.58 -15.48
N MET A 211 -48.74 16.25 -15.26
CA MET A 211 -49.90 15.39 -15.39
C MET A 211 -51.06 15.77 -14.40
N LYS A 212 -50.71 16.12 -13.16
CA LYS A 212 -51.70 16.56 -12.17
C LYS A 212 -52.42 17.85 -12.58
N VAL A 213 -51.67 18.80 -13.16
CA VAL A 213 -52.25 20.04 -13.68
C VAL A 213 -53.19 19.74 -14.84
N MET A 214 -52.79 18.92 -15.82
CA MET A 214 -53.64 18.55 -16.96
C MET A 214 -54.92 17.83 -16.55
N VAL A 215 -54.83 16.90 -15.59
CA VAL A 215 -56.04 16.19 -15.07
C VAL A 215 -56.93 17.13 -14.27
N GLY A 216 -56.33 18.10 -13.55
CA GLY A 216 -57.08 19.13 -12.82
C GLY A 216 -57.89 20.04 -13.75
N ASP A 217 -57.30 20.47 -14.87
CA ASP A 217 -57.96 21.31 -15.87
C ASP A 217 -59.11 20.56 -16.58
N GLN A 218 -58.91 19.28 -16.96
CA GLN A 218 -59.98 18.45 -17.54
C GLN A 218 -61.17 18.26 -16.61
N GLN A 219 -60.94 18.06 -15.33
CA GLN A 219 -62.00 17.94 -14.34
C GLN A 219 -62.75 19.28 -14.08
N HIS A 220 -62.03 20.39 -14.31
CA HIS A 220 -62.66 21.71 -14.21
C HIS A 220 -63.62 22.00 -15.40
N ASP A 221 -63.14 21.66 -16.62
CA ASP A 221 -63.93 21.82 -17.84
C ASP A 221 -65.17 20.91 -17.84
N GLU A 222 -65.02 19.63 -17.43
CA GLU A 222 -66.20 18.71 -17.30
C GLU A 222 -67.28 19.20 -16.28
N LYS A 223 -66.89 19.90 -15.21
CA LYS A 223 -67.76 20.49 -14.24
C LYS A 223 -68.48 21.75 -14.76
N LEU A 224 -67.89 22.51 -15.66
CA LEU A 224 -68.48 23.65 -16.30
C LEU A 224 -69.53 23.22 -17.32
N GLU A 225 -69.30 22.15 -18.09
CA GLU A 225 -70.25 21.60 -19.06
C GLU A 225 -71.49 20.93 -18.41
N GLN A 226 -71.37 20.46 -17.16
CA GLN A 226 -72.49 19.87 -16.43
C GLN A 226 -73.42 20.90 -15.74
N ASN A 227 -73.10 22.18 -15.72
CA ASN A 227 -73.83 23.26 -15.07
C ASN A 227 -74.48 24.25 -16.05
N GLU A 228 -74.43 23.97 -17.37
CA GLU A 228 -75.24 24.60 -18.41
C GLU A 228 -76.45 23.73 -18.72
#